data_5025799422757d7af9095d8a5e3db7f6
#
_entry.id   5025799422757d7af9095d8a5e3db7f6
#
_cell.length_a   1.000
_cell.length_b   1.000
_cell.length_c   1.000
_cell.angle_alpha   90.00
_cell.angle_beta   90.00
_cell.angle_gamma   90.00
#
_symmetry.space_group_name_H-M   'P 1'
#
loop_
_entity.id
_entity.type
_entity.pdbx_description
1 polymer ?
#
loop_
_entity_poly.entity_id
_entity_poly.type
_entity_poly.pdbx_seq_one_letter_code
_entity_poly.pdbx_strand_id
1 'polypeptide(L)'
;MKITDVETYVLLADNYDPSLTSSAQDTCLVIIKTDEGIEGYGECDTSPWVAKAFIESPGTHTMDQCVKEILIGSDPLDIDLLWEKIYVGTAMTG
;
A
#
# COMPACT_ATOMS: atom_id res chain seq x y z
N MET A 1 4.95 -15.12 -12.68
CA MET A 1 4.07 -14.71 -11.60
C MET A 1 3.70 -13.25 -11.78
N LYS A 2 2.43 -12.92 -11.58
CA LYS A 2 1.93 -11.55 -11.70
C LYS A 2 1.11 -11.18 -10.48
N ILE A 3 1.18 -9.93 -10.08
CA ILE A 3 0.32 -9.38 -9.03
C ILE A 3 -1.10 -9.26 -9.60
N THR A 4 -2.06 -9.85 -8.91
CA THR A 4 -3.48 -9.84 -9.32
C THR A 4 -4.32 -8.87 -8.49
N ASP A 5 -3.90 -8.58 -7.25
CA ASP A 5 -4.61 -7.64 -6.38
C ASP A 5 -3.67 -7.08 -5.31
N VAL A 6 -4.04 -5.91 -4.81
CA VAL A 6 -3.41 -5.26 -3.66
C VAL A 6 -4.53 -4.86 -2.72
N GLU A 7 -4.55 -5.44 -1.52
CA GLU A 7 -5.56 -5.13 -0.51
C GLU A 7 -4.93 -4.34 0.64
N THR A 8 -5.66 -3.37 1.15
CA THR A 8 -5.22 -2.57 2.30
C THR A 8 -6.29 -2.59 3.38
N TYR A 9 -5.87 -2.76 4.61
CA TYR A 9 -6.75 -2.83 5.77
C TYR A 9 -6.27 -1.90 6.87
N VAL A 10 -7.15 -1.06 7.36
CA VAL A 10 -6.90 -0.26 8.56
C VAL A 10 -7.32 -1.10 9.75
N LEU A 11 -6.38 -1.43 10.62
CA LEU A 11 -6.60 -2.23 11.81
C LEU A 11 -6.38 -1.39 13.06
N LEU A 12 -7.32 -1.46 13.99
CA LEU A 12 -7.26 -0.77 15.27
C LEU A 12 -7.30 -1.81 16.40
N ALA A 13 -6.54 -1.54 17.47
CA ALA A 13 -6.62 -2.39 18.67
C ALA A 13 -8.02 -2.33 19.29
N ASP A 14 -8.47 -3.44 19.91
CA ASP A 14 -9.79 -3.51 20.54
C ASP A 14 -9.96 -2.46 21.63
N ASN A 15 -8.87 -2.11 22.32
CA ASN A 15 -8.82 -1.11 23.38
C ASN A 15 -8.30 0.24 22.89
N TYR A 16 -8.50 0.54 21.63
CA TYR A 16 -8.05 1.78 21.01
C TYR A 16 -8.53 3.01 21.80
N ASP A 17 -7.56 3.90 22.11
CA ASP A 17 -7.82 5.15 22.82
C ASP A 17 -7.20 6.31 22.03
N PRO A 18 -8.03 7.15 21.38
CA PRO A 18 -7.55 8.24 20.52
C PRO A 18 -6.84 9.37 21.28
N SER A 19 -6.91 9.38 22.63
CA SER A 19 -6.20 10.36 23.43
C SER A 19 -4.72 10.04 23.65
N LEU A 20 -4.30 8.82 23.33
CA LEU A 20 -2.92 8.38 23.47
C LEU A 20 -2.11 8.69 22.20
N THR A 21 -0.81 8.90 22.38
CA THR A 21 0.13 9.17 21.27
C THR A 21 0.91 7.93 20.84
N SER A 22 0.36 6.74 21.12
CA SER A 22 1.03 5.47 20.84
C SER A 22 0.68 4.99 19.42
N SER A 23 1.71 4.65 18.62
CA SER A 23 1.56 3.99 17.33
C SER A 23 1.28 2.49 17.45
N ALA A 24 1.27 1.94 18.67
CA ALA A 24 0.98 0.52 18.90
C ALA A 24 -0.50 0.16 18.81
N GLN A 25 -1.38 1.13 18.56
CA GLN A 25 -2.83 0.95 18.55
C GLN A 25 -3.41 0.71 17.15
N ASP A 26 -2.66 1.03 16.11
CA ASP A 26 -3.15 0.98 14.74
C ASP A 26 -2.07 0.51 13.76
N THR A 27 -2.51 0.06 12.62
CA THR A 27 -1.62 -0.23 11.48
C THR A 27 -2.42 -0.24 10.19
N CYS A 28 -1.73 -0.02 9.06
CA CYS A 28 -2.26 -0.33 7.75
C CYS A 28 -1.59 -1.62 7.26
N LEU A 29 -2.36 -2.68 7.14
CA LEU A 29 -1.90 -3.96 6.59
C LEU A 29 -2.06 -3.92 5.08
N VAL A 30 -1.00 -4.30 4.36
CA VAL A 30 -1.01 -4.42 2.90
C VAL A 30 -0.82 -5.89 2.53
N ILE A 31 -1.70 -6.40 1.67
CA ILE A 31 -1.60 -7.77 1.15
C ILE A 31 -1.45 -7.70 -0.35
N ILE A 32 -0.36 -8.27 -0.86
CA ILE A 32 -0.11 -8.44 -2.30
C ILE A 32 -0.52 -9.86 -2.69
N LYS A 33 -1.46 -9.98 -3.61
CA LYS A 33 -1.91 -11.27 -4.13
C LYS A 33 -1.35 -11.52 -5.53
N THR A 34 -1.06 -12.78 -5.82
CA THR A 34 -0.49 -13.19 -7.11
C THR A 34 -1.33 -14.28 -7.78
N ASP A 35 -1.11 -14.48 -9.07
CA ASP A 35 -1.77 -15.51 -9.88
C ASP A 35 -1.31 -16.94 -9.56
N GLU A 36 -0.26 -17.09 -8.73
CA GLU A 36 0.24 -18.40 -8.29
C GLU A 36 -0.18 -18.75 -6.87
N GLY A 37 -1.10 -17.99 -6.28
CA GLY A 37 -1.60 -18.23 -4.92
C GLY A 37 -0.64 -17.82 -3.81
N ILE A 38 0.51 -17.24 -4.14
CA ILE A 38 1.46 -16.70 -3.18
C ILE A 38 1.00 -15.30 -2.77
N GLU A 39 1.00 -15.03 -1.47
CA GLU A 39 0.66 -13.72 -0.93
C GLU A 39 1.84 -13.14 -0.15
N GLY A 40 2.03 -11.83 -0.26
CA GLY A 40 3.00 -11.08 0.54
C GLY A 40 2.28 -10.11 1.47
N TYR A 41 2.84 -9.89 2.64
CA TYR A 41 2.25 -9.04 3.69
C TYR A 41 3.23 -7.96 4.09
N GLY A 42 2.73 -6.74 4.30
CA GLY A 42 3.50 -5.62 4.81
C GLY A 42 2.67 -4.74 5.70
N GLU A 43 3.32 -3.93 6.50
CA GLU A 43 2.67 -2.96 7.39
C GLU A 43 3.22 -1.57 7.13
N CYS A 44 2.36 -0.57 7.29
CA CYS A 44 2.75 0.84 7.28
C CYS A 44 2.59 1.40 8.69
N ASP A 45 3.71 1.77 9.32
CA ASP A 45 3.72 2.41 10.64
C ASP A 45 3.64 3.93 10.48
N THR A 46 2.47 4.38 10.04
CA THR A 46 2.13 5.79 9.86
C THR A 46 0.62 5.92 10.02
N SER A 47 0.04 7.07 9.67
CA SER A 47 -1.42 7.19 9.69
C SER A 47 -2.04 6.14 8.75
N PRO A 48 -2.79 5.17 9.27
CA PRO A 48 -3.24 4.03 8.47
C PRO A 48 -4.23 4.43 7.37
N TRP A 49 -5.10 5.40 7.62
CA TRP A 49 -6.03 5.90 6.62
C TRP A 49 -5.31 6.65 5.49
N VAL A 50 -4.26 7.38 5.81
CA VAL A 50 -3.44 8.06 4.79
C VAL A 50 -2.68 7.04 3.95
N ALA A 51 -2.08 6.03 4.58
CA ALA A 51 -1.40 4.96 3.86
C ALA A 51 -2.34 4.21 2.91
N LYS A 52 -3.56 3.88 3.38
CA LYS A 52 -4.59 3.25 2.55
C LYS A 52 -4.95 4.12 1.36
N ALA A 53 -5.21 5.40 1.58
CA ALA A 53 -5.53 6.34 0.51
C ALA A 53 -4.39 6.48 -0.49
N PHE A 54 -3.15 6.55 -0.02
CA PHE A 54 -1.97 6.62 -0.89
C PHE A 54 -1.88 5.43 -1.84
N ILE A 55 -2.20 4.23 -1.35
CA ILE A 55 -2.13 3.01 -2.15
C ILE A 55 -3.31 2.88 -3.11
N GLU A 56 -4.52 3.24 -2.68
CA GLU A 56 -5.76 2.96 -3.41
C GLU A 56 -6.35 4.15 -4.17
N SER A 57 -5.95 5.37 -3.88
CA SER A 57 -6.53 6.55 -4.52
C SER A 57 -6.31 6.55 -6.03
N PRO A 58 -7.36 6.86 -6.82
CA PRO A 58 -7.22 6.98 -8.26
C PRO A 58 -6.19 8.06 -8.63
N GLY A 59 -5.36 7.77 -9.62
CA GLY A 59 -4.44 8.75 -10.16
C GLY A 59 -5.13 9.70 -11.15
N THR A 60 -4.52 10.85 -11.36
CA THR A 60 -5.03 11.88 -12.29
C THR A 60 -4.07 12.18 -13.43
N HIS A 61 -2.78 11.91 -13.27
CA HIS A 61 -1.76 12.10 -14.31
C HIS A 61 -0.48 11.31 -13.99
N THR A 62 0.55 11.45 -14.82
CA THR A 62 1.76 10.61 -14.73
C THR A 62 2.58 10.75 -13.46
N MET A 63 2.43 11.85 -12.73
CA MET A 63 3.12 12.08 -11.45
C MET A 63 2.18 11.92 -10.25
N ASP A 64 0.94 11.53 -10.50
CA ASP A 64 -0.09 11.25 -9.48
C ASP A 64 -0.83 9.98 -9.89
N GLN A 65 -0.13 8.85 -9.76
CA GLN A 65 -0.66 7.54 -10.15
C GLN A 65 -1.13 6.76 -8.93
N CYS A 66 -2.09 5.87 -9.14
CA CYS A 66 -2.54 4.93 -8.12
C CYS A 66 -1.51 3.82 -7.93
N VAL A 67 -0.97 3.66 -6.73
CA VAL A 67 0.03 2.63 -6.42
C VAL A 67 -0.50 1.23 -6.76
N LYS A 68 -1.72 0.94 -6.36
CA LYS A 68 -2.36 -0.36 -6.67
C LYS A 68 -2.37 -0.64 -8.17
N GLU A 69 -2.73 0.34 -8.99
CA GLU A 69 -2.77 0.17 -10.45
C GLU A 69 -1.37 0.00 -11.06
N ILE A 70 -0.35 0.66 -10.49
CA ILE A 70 1.04 0.44 -10.91
C ILE A 70 1.45 -1.02 -10.71
N LEU A 71 1.03 -1.61 -9.59
CA LEU A 71 1.45 -2.95 -9.18
C LEU A 71 0.70 -4.07 -9.91
N ILE A 72 -0.61 -3.93 -10.14
CA ILE A 72 -1.40 -4.98 -10.76
C ILE A 72 -0.87 -5.30 -12.15
N GLY A 73 -0.65 -6.59 -12.43
CA GLY A 73 -0.11 -7.08 -13.70
C GLY A 73 1.41 -7.16 -13.74
N SER A 74 2.11 -6.64 -12.73
CA SER A 74 3.57 -6.66 -12.67
C SER A 74 4.10 -7.92 -12.00
N ASP A 75 5.37 -8.24 -12.25
CA ASP A 75 6.07 -9.32 -11.56
C ASP A 75 6.49 -8.83 -10.17
N PRO A 76 6.01 -9.47 -9.08
CA PRO A 76 6.35 -9.04 -7.73
C PRO A 76 7.83 -9.22 -7.36
N LEU A 77 8.59 -9.97 -8.14
CA LEU A 77 10.03 -10.15 -7.91
C LEU A 77 10.87 -9.00 -8.46
N ASP A 78 10.30 -8.15 -9.32
CA ASP A 78 10.97 -6.95 -9.84
C ASP A 78 10.92 -5.79 -8.84
N ILE A 79 11.43 -6.01 -7.64
CA ILE A 79 11.30 -5.09 -6.50
C ILE A 79 11.87 -3.71 -6.82
N ASP A 80 13.08 -3.64 -7.36
CA ASP A 80 13.73 -2.36 -7.66
C ASP A 80 12.98 -1.56 -8.72
N LEU A 81 12.52 -2.25 -9.78
CA LEU A 81 11.73 -1.62 -10.83
C LEU A 81 10.41 -1.08 -10.29
N LEU A 82 9.71 -1.86 -9.47
CA LEU A 82 8.43 -1.47 -8.90
C LEU A 82 8.59 -0.31 -7.94
N TRP A 83 9.65 -0.33 -7.11
CA TRP A 83 9.96 0.78 -6.22
C TRP A 83 10.15 2.08 -7.01
N GLU A 84 10.92 2.02 -8.10
CA GLU A 84 11.17 3.19 -8.94
C GLU A 84 9.89 3.70 -9.61
N LYS A 85 9.05 2.81 -10.13
CA LYS A 85 7.76 3.19 -10.73
C LYS A 85 6.85 3.88 -9.73
N ILE A 86 6.79 3.38 -8.50
CA ILE A 86 6.01 4.00 -7.44
C ILE A 86 6.59 5.36 -7.08
N TYR A 87 7.90 5.46 -6.91
CA TYR A 87 8.57 6.70 -6.55
C TYR A 87 8.31 7.81 -7.57
N VAL A 88 8.48 7.51 -8.86
CA VAL A 88 8.23 8.47 -9.94
C VAL A 88 6.74 8.75 -10.11
N GLY A 89 5.91 7.71 -10.07
CA GLY A 89 4.46 7.81 -10.29
C GLY A 89 3.72 8.54 -9.18
N THR A 90 4.31 8.67 -7.99
CA THR A 90 3.71 9.35 -6.84
C THR A 90 4.45 10.63 -6.46
N ALA A 91 5.14 11.25 -7.40
CA ALA A 91 5.95 12.44 -7.13
C ALA A 91 5.13 13.61 -6.57
N MET A 92 3.83 13.70 -6.88
CA MET A 92 2.95 14.76 -6.39
C MET A 92 2.49 14.56 -4.94
N THR A 93 2.58 13.35 -4.42
CA THR A 93 2.08 13.02 -3.07
C THR A 93 3.17 12.73 -2.07
N GLY A 94 4.33 12.52 -2.52
CA GLY A 94 5.42 12.11 -1.66
C GLY A 94 6.71 12.70 -1.94
#